data_8f7832055578190d088e603c1d44ba05
#
_entry.id   8f7832055578190d088e603c1d44ba05
#
_cell.length_a   1.000
_cell.length_b   1.000
_cell.length_c   1.000
_cell.angle_alpha   90.00
_cell.angle_beta   90.00
_cell.angle_gamma   90.00
#
_symmetry.space_group_name_H-M   'P 1'
#
loop_
_entity.id
_entity.type
_entity.pdbx_description
1 polymer ?
#
loop_
_entity_poly.entity_id
_entity_poly.type
_entity_poly.pdbx_seq_one_letter_code
_entity_poly.pdbx_strand_id
1 'polypeptide(L)'
;MSTFHALTVKEVRRETAKAVSVSFEVPESLQPEYQFIAGQYLNLKYSPDGKEVRRAYSICSSPNSGELRIAVKAVSDGFFSTYANEKLKAGDTIEVGVPEGKFTFEPKADNQRSYAAFAAGSGITPVMAIILSVLENEPNSTFVLVYGNKSPEETIFHQELHDLQSQYVGRFF
;
A
#
# COMPACT_ATOMS: atom_id res chain seq x y z
N MET A 1 -1.28 -18.86 13.88
CA MET A 1 -0.76 -18.99 12.49
C MET A 1 -1.54 -18.00 11.65
N SER A 2 -0.87 -17.20 10.81
CA SER A 2 -1.58 -16.27 9.92
C SER A 2 -2.43 -17.07 8.93
N THR A 3 -3.69 -16.66 8.77
CA THR A 3 -4.60 -17.23 7.75
C THR A 3 -4.21 -16.70 6.38
N PHE A 4 -4.20 -17.54 5.35
CA PHE A 4 -3.91 -17.19 3.97
C PHE A 4 -5.05 -17.63 3.07
N HIS A 5 -5.40 -16.78 2.10
CA HIS A 5 -6.36 -17.10 1.06
C HIS A 5 -5.76 -16.85 -0.33
N ALA A 6 -6.15 -17.64 -1.30
CA ALA A 6 -5.80 -17.42 -2.70
C ALA A 6 -6.66 -16.27 -3.24
N LEU A 7 -6.06 -15.10 -3.48
CA LEU A 7 -6.73 -13.94 -4.04
C LEU A 7 -6.30 -13.73 -5.49
N THR A 8 -7.24 -13.31 -6.32
CA THR A 8 -6.96 -12.90 -7.70
C THR A 8 -6.35 -11.52 -7.72
N VAL A 9 -5.31 -11.34 -8.50
CA VAL A 9 -4.75 -10.02 -8.81
C VAL A 9 -5.74 -9.28 -9.70
N LYS A 10 -6.28 -8.17 -9.20
CA LYS A 10 -7.22 -7.31 -9.92
C LYS A 10 -6.51 -6.43 -10.93
N GLU A 11 -5.42 -5.81 -10.51
CA GLU A 11 -4.64 -4.88 -11.32
C GLU A 11 -3.17 -4.90 -10.89
N VAL A 12 -2.28 -4.71 -11.86
CA VAL A 12 -0.87 -4.38 -11.65
C VAL A 12 -0.59 -3.06 -12.36
N ARG A 13 -0.26 -2.01 -11.61
CA ARG A 13 0.03 -0.68 -12.14
C ARG A 13 1.50 -0.36 -12.00
N ARG A 14 2.12 0.19 -13.06
CA ARG A 14 3.50 0.67 -13.04
C ARG A 14 3.58 2.00 -12.31
N GLU A 15 4.30 2.03 -11.18
CA GLU A 15 4.54 3.25 -10.40
C GLU A 15 5.84 3.93 -10.80
N THR A 16 6.90 3.13 -10.98
CA THR A 16 8.21 3.59 -11.44
C THR A 16 8.85 2.50 -12.31
N ALA A 17 10.01 2.76 -12.91
CA ALA A 17 10.75 1.72 -13.64
C ALA A 17 11.03 0.46 -12.82
N LYS A 18 11.05 0.58 -11.47
CA LYS A 18 11.39 -0.51 -10.54
C LYS A 18 10.32 -0.78 -9.48
N ALA A 19 9.12 -0.25 -9.63
CA ALA A 19 8.04 -0.47 -8.67
C ALA A 19 6.69 -0.62 -9.37
N VAL A 20 5.88 -1.54 -8.85
CA VAL A 20 4.48 -1.72 -9.24
C VAL A 20 3.59 -1.62 -8.01
N SER A 21 2.37 -1.13 -8.17
CA SER A 21 1.30 -1.40 -7.22
C SER A 21 0.46 -2.57 -7.71
N VAL A 22 -0.03 -3.35 -6.76
CA VAL A 22 -0.82 -4.56 -7.00
C VAL A 22 -2.07 -4.47 -6.16
N SER A 23 -3.24 -4.52 -6.77
CA SER A 23 -4.51 -4.64 -6.07
C SER A 23 -5.09 -6.05 -6.23
N PHE A 24 -5.80 -6.47 -5.19
CA PHE A 24 -6.39 -7.81 -5.10
C PHE A 24 -7.90 -7.73 -5.12
N GLU A 25 -8.52 -8.71 -5.78
CA GLU A 25 -9.94 -8.94 -5.70
C GLU A 25 -10.23 -9.79 -4.45
N VAL A 26 -10.95 -9.19 -3.50
CA VAL A 26 -11.36 -9.88 -2.28
C VAL A 26 -12.78 -10.36 -2.46
N PRO A 27 -13.04 -11.68 -2.50
CA PRO A 27 -14.39 -12.25 -2.58
C PRO A 27 -15.27 -11.74 -1.44
N GLU A 28 -16.56 -11.57 -1.69
CA GLU A 28 -17.52 -11.04 -0.71
C GLU A 28 -17.47 -11.82 0.63
N SER A 29 -17.35 -13.14 0.56
CA SER A 29 -17.25 -14.00 1.73
C SER A 29 -16.01 -13.78 2.59
N LEU A 30 -14.94 -13.19 2.03
CA LEU A 30 -13.69 -12.92 2.72
C LEU A 30 -13.51 -11.45 3.10
N GLN A 31 -14.38 -10.55 2.66
CA GLN A 31 -14.29 -9.12 2.97
C GLN A 31 -14.14 -8.81 4.46
N PRO A 32 -14.85 -9.48 5.39
CA PRO A 32 -14.68 -9.22 6.82
C PRO A 32 -13.26 -9.52 7.33
N GLU A 33 -12.57 -10.52 6.75
CA GLU A 33 -11.20 -10.90 7.13
C GLU A 33 -10.14 -9.96 6.55
N TYR A 34 -10.45 -9.23 5.47
CA TYR A 34 -9.55 -8.30 4.80
C TYR A 34 -9.84 -6.83 5.09
N GLN A 35 -10.70 -6.53 6.07
CA GLN A 35 -10.78 -5.18 6.61
C GLN A 35 -9.45 -4.85 7.31
N PHE A 36 -8.96 -3.64 7.10
CA PHE A 36 -7.67 -3.22 7.63
C PHE A 36 -7.70 -1.81 8.21
N ILE A 37 -6.71 -1.54 9.04
CA ILE A 37 -6.42 -0.21 9.58
C ILE A 37 -5.21 0.35 8.83
N ALA A 38 -5.21 1.66 8.53
CA ALA A 38 -4.10 2.32 7.84
C ALA A 38 -2.76 2.03 8.52
N GLY A 39 -1.77 1.59 7.75
CA GLY A 39 -0.45 1.21 8.22
C GLY A 39 -0.21 -0.29 8.39
N GLN A 40 -1.26 -1.13 8.33
CA GLN A 40 -1.11 -2.58 8.32
C GLN A 40 -0.48 -3.09 7.02
N TYR A 41 -0.06 -4.36 7.03
CA TYR A 41 0.59 -5.03 5.91
C TYR A 41 -0.05 -6.40 5.63
N LEU A 42 0.23 -6.91 4.44
CA LEU A 42 -0.10 -8.27 4.01
C LEU A 42 1.17 -9.11 3.92
N ASN A 43 1.09 -10.36 4.37
CA ASN A 43 2.08 -11.37 4.04
C ASN A 43 1.68 -12.06 2.73
N LEU A 44 2.56 -12.09 1.75
CA LEU A 44 2.34 -12.80 0.50
C LEU A 44 3.19 -14.07 0.47
N LYS A 45 2.60 -15.18 0.01
CA LYS A 45 3.33 -16.40 -0.30
C LYS A 45 3.51 -16.54 -1.80
N TYR A 46 4.71 -16.87 -2.18
CA TYR A 46 5.09 -17.16 -3.55
C TYR A 46 5.99 -18.39 -3.57
N SER A 47 5.67 -19.36 -4.40
CA SER A 47 6.38 -20.65 -4.40
C SER A 47 6.96 -20.95 -5.78
N PRO A 48 8.02 -20.23 -6.20
CA PRO A 48 8.74 -20.60 -7.42
C PRO A 48 9.44 -21.94 -7.21
N ASP A 49 9.29 -22.83 -8.17
CA ASP A 49 9.96 -24.16 -8.19
C ASP A 49 9.72 -24.98 -6.90
N GLY A 50 8.57 -24.80 -6.26
CA GLY A 50 8.20 -25.54 -5.04
C GLY A 50 8.83 -25.00 -3.74
N LYS A 51 9.65 -23.95 -3.80
CA LYS A 51 10.23 -23.30 -2.63
C LYS A 51 9.35 -22.13 -2.18
N GLU A 52 8.71 -22.27 -1.03
CA GLU A 52 7.88 -21.20 -0.46
C GLU A 52 8.74 -20.01 -0.01
N VAL A 53 8.37 -18.83 -0.46
CA VAL A 53 8.92 -17.54 -0.03
C VAL A 53 7.79 -16.68 0.51
N ARG A 54 7.97 -16.11 1.69
CA ARG A 54 7.02 -15.16 2.30
C ARG A 54 7.62 -13.77 2.34
N ARG A 55 6.83 -12.75 1.98
CA ARG A 55 7.24 -11.34 2.04
C ARG A 55 6.08 -10.48 2.52
N ALA A 56 6.40 -9.55 3.40
CA ALA A 56 5.46 -8.57 3.92
C ALA A 56 5.48 -7.30 3.06
N TYR A 57 4.30 -6.78 2.74
CA TYR A 57 4.11 -5.51 2.02
C TYR A 57 3.01 -4.70 2.70
N SER A 58 3.32 -3.46 3.06
CA SER A 58 2.34 -2.56 3.66
C SER A 58 1.22 -2.25 2.66
N ILE A 59 -0.01 -2.19 3.18
CA ILE A 59 -1.17 -1.74 2.42
C ILE A 59 -1.01 -0.23 2.20
N CYS A 60 -1.23 0.23 0.97
CA CYS A 60 -1.07 1.62 0.58
C CYS A 60 -2.37 2.30 0.15
N SER A 61 -3.47 1.55 0.06
CA SER A 61 -4.81 2.11 -0.19
C SER A 61 -5.46 2.64 1.09
N SER A 62 -6.47 3.49 0.93
CA SER A 62 -7.33 3.91 2.04
C SER A 62 -8.19 2.76 2.53
N PRO A 63 -8.38 2.58 3.86
CA PRO A 63 -9.33 1.60 4.39
C PRO A 63 -10.77 1.81 3.88
N ASN A 64 -11.12 3.04 3.51
CA ASN A 64 -12.47 3.40 3.03
C ASN A 64 -12.66 3.18 1.53
N SER A 65 -11.58 2.91 0.77
CA SER A 65 -11.65 2.81 -0.70
C SER A 65 -12.29 1.52 -1.21
N GLY A 66 -12.41 0.50 -0.37
CA GLY A 66 -12.79 -0.86 -0.79
C GLY A 66 -11.70 -1.55 -1.64
N GLU A 67 -10.51 -0.95 -1.76
CA GLU A 67 -9.37 -1.49 -2.49
C GLU A 67 -8.35 -2.08 -1.51
N LEU A 68 -7.89 -3.30 -1.78
CA LEU A 68 -6.76 -3.92 -1.09
C LEU A 68 -5.53 -3.82 -1.98
N ARG A 69 -4.69 -2.78 -1.78
CA ARG A 69 -3.54 -2.46 -2.64
C ARG A 69 -2.25 -2.38 -1.85
N ILE A 70 -1.20 -2.97 -2.41
CA ILE A 70 0.18 -2.87 -1.94
C ILE A 70 1.06 -2.29 -3.04
N ALA A 71 2.29 -1.83 -2.69
CA ALA A 71 3.29 -1.52 -3.69
C ALA A 71 4.58 -2.32 -3.45
N VAL A 72 5.17 -2.80 -4.53
CA VAL A 72 6.32 -3.70 -4.56
C VAL A 72 7.45 -3.06 -5.36
N LYS A 73 8.50 -2.60 -4.66
CA LYS A 73 9.74 -2.13 -5.30
C LYS A 73 10.66 -3.32 -5.52
N ALA A 74 11.17 -3.46 -6.75
CA ALA A 74 12.16 -4.47 -7.08
C ALA A 74 13.46 -4.25 -6.29
N VAL A 75 13.98 -5.30 -5.69
CA VAL A 75 15.28 -5.33 -5.03
C VAL A 75 16.18 -6.35 -5.71
N SER A 76 17.48 -6.12 -5.69
CA SER A 76 18.43 -7.07 -6.25
C SER A 76 18.26 -8.43 -5.59
N ASP A 77 18.24 -9.50 -6.41
CA ASP A 77 18.06 -10.89 -5.98
C ASP A 77 16.74 -11.18 -5.23
N GLY A 78 15.76 -10.27 -5.37
CA GLY A 78 14.45 -10.40 -4.74
C GLY A 78 13.50 -11.28 -5.56
N PHE A 79 13.30 -12.53 -5.19
CA PHE A 79 12.44 -13.47 -5.92
C PHE A 79 11.04 -12.91 -6.20
N PHE A 80 10.28 -12.55 -5.16
CA PHE A 80 8.93 -12.05 -5.35
C PHE A 80 8.90 -10.65 -5.96
N SER A 81 9.79 -9.75 -5.52
CA SER A 81 9.78 -8.37 -6.03
C SER A 81 10.14 -8.29 -7.52
N THR A 82 11.05 -9.15 -8.00
CA THR A 82 11.36 -9.28 -9.42
C THR A 82 10.15 -9.86 -10.18
N TYR A 83 9.59 -10.96 -9.68
CA TYR A 83 8.39 -11.56 -10.27
C TYR A 83 7.23 -10.55 -10.39
N ALA A 84 6.95 -9.81 -9.31
CA ALA A 84 5.89 -8.81 -9.30
C ALA A 84 6.11 -7.69 -10.32
N ASN A 85 7.37 -7.28 -10.52
CA ASN A 85 7.70 -6.20 -11.47
C ASN A 85 7.77 -6.63 -12.93
N GLU A 86 8.05 -7.93 -13.21
CA GLU A 86 8.32 -8.41 -14.57
C GLU A 86 7.23 -9.31 -15.14
N LYS A 87 6.53 -10.07 -14.30
CA LYS A 87 5.68 -11.19 -14.75
C LYS A 87 4.26 -11.16 -14.21
N LEU A 88 4.05 -10.62 -12.99
CA LEU A 88 2.73 -10.59 -12.36
C LEU A 88 1.76 -9.74 -13.18
N LYS A 89 0.55 -10.24 -13.38
CA LYS A 89 -0.50 -9.58 -14.17
C LYS A 89 -1.88 -9.80 -13.57
N ALA A 90 -2.83 -8.99 -13.99
CA ALA A 90 -4.23 -9.19 -13.66
C ALA A 90 -4.70 -10.59 -14.05
N GLY A 91 -5.48 -11.23 -13.19
CA GLY A 91 -5.97 -12.60 -13.32
C GLY A 91 -5.05 -13.66 -12.69
N ASP A 92 -3.82 -13.33 -12.35
CA ASP A 92 -2.95 -14.25 -11.59
C ASP A 92 -3.49 -14.45 -10.17
N THR A 93 -3.11 -15.55 -9.53
CA THR A 93 -3.52 -15.87 -8.16
C THR A 93 -2.30 -15.86 -7.24
N ILE A 94 -2.44 -15.20 -6.09
CA ILE A 94 -1.41 -15.14 -5.03
C ILE A 94 -2.03 -15.55 -3.71
N GLU A 95 -1.31 -16.32 -2.89
CA GLU A 95 -1.68 -16.56 -1.50
C GLU A 95 -1.37 -15.33 -0.65
N VAL A 96 -2.42 -14.68 -0.17
CA VAL A 96 -2.37 -13.43 0.59
C VAL A 96 -2.83 -13.68 2.01
N GLY A 97 -2.01 -13.29 3.00
CA GLY A 97 -2.37 -13.32 4.42
C GLY A 97 -3.38 -12.22 4.76
N VAL A 98 -4.18 -12.43 5.79
CA VAL A 98 -5.05 -11.38 6.33
C VAL A 98 -4.20 -10.19 6.84
N PRO A 99 -4.76 -8.95 6.87
CA PRO A 99 -4.03 -7.78 7.33
C PRO A 99 -3.48 -7.92 8.75
N GLU A 100 -2.21 -7.56 8.93
CA GLU A 100 -1.50 -7.65 10.21
C GLU A 100 -0.68 -6.36 10.45
N GLY A 101 -0.21 -6.17 11.68
CA GLY A 101 0.73 -5.11 12.04
C GLY A 101 0.23 -4.20 13.14
N LYS A 102 1.20 -3.53 13.80
CA LYS A 102 0.95 -2.63 14.94
C LYS A 102 1.30 -1.16 14.63
N PHE A 103 1.87 -0.89 13.47
CA PHE A 103 2.07 0.48 12.99
C PHE A 103 0.77 0.96 12.36
N THR A 104 -0.19 1.33 13.20
CA THR A 104 -1.56 1.64 12.78
C THR A 104 -1.93 3.07 13.14
N PHE A 105 -2.83 3.64 12.33
CA PHE A 105 -3.42 4.95 12.56
C PHE A 105 -4.93 4.88 12.35
N GLU A 106 -5.69 5.26 13.38
CA GLU A 106 -7.14 5.38 13.34
C GLU A 106 -7.53 6.85 13.40
N PRO A 107 -8.16 7.41 12.34
CA PRO A 107 -8.58 8.80 12.31
C PRO A 107 -9.78 9.04 13.23
N LYS A 108 -9.93 10.30 13.67
CA LYS A 108 -11.13 10.76 14.41
C LYS A 108 -11.64 12.06 13.81
N ALA A 109 -12.91 12.08 13.44
CA ALA A 109 -13.52 13.19 12.71
C ALA A 109 -13.45 14.55 13.44
N ASP A 110 -13.39 14.55 14.76
CA ASP A 110 -13.27 15.74 15.60
C ASP A 110 -11.83 16.22 15.84
N ASN A 111 -10.82 15.50 15.34
CA ASN A 111 -9.44 15.93 15.45
C ASN A 111 -9.18 17.21 14.64
N GLN A 112 -8.34 18.08 15.25
CA GLN A 112 -7.79 19.29 14.64
C GLN A 112 -6.29 19.27 14.87
N ARG A 113 -5.55 18.47 14.12
CA ARG A 113 -4.13 18.19 14.33
C ARG A 113 -3.30 18.50 13.10
N SER A 114 -2.03 18.81 13.33
CA SER A 114 -1.02 18.84 12.27
C SER A 114 -0.16 17.59 12.40
N TYR A 115 -0.22 16.75 11.39
CA TYR A 115 0.59 15.53 11.31
C TYR A 115 1.82 15.79 10.44
N ALA A 116 2.91 15.09 10.75
CA ALA A 116 4.10 15.06 9.91
C ALA A 116 4.60 13.61 9.76
N ALA A 117 4.99 13.25 8.56
CA ALA A 117 5.61 11.97 8.29
C ALA A 117 6.90 12.15 7.47
N PHE A 118 7.86 11.26 7.74
CA PHE A 118 9.10 11.14 6.98
C PHE A 118 9.14 9.77 6.34
N ALA A 119 9.27 9.72 5.03
CA ALA A 119 9.36 8.50 4.27
C ALA A 119 10.57 8.52 3.32
N ALA A 120 11.07 7.35 2.97
CA ALA A 120 12.10 7.18 1.95
C ALA A 120 11.80 5.96 1.09
N GLY A 121 11.89 6.10 -0.23
CA GLY A 121 11.66 5.02 -1.19
C GLY A 121 10.35 4.27 -0.94
N SER A 122 10.40 2.94 -0.82
CA SER A 122 9.20 2.11 -0.57
C SER A 122 8.59 2.27 0.84
N GLY A 123 9.27 2.96 1.77
CA GLY A 123 8.71 3.29 3.08
C GLY A 123 7.48 4.20 3.02
N ILE A 124 7.18 4.76 1.85
CA ILE A 124 5.95 5.54 1.60
C ILE A 124 4.68 4.69 1.73
N THR A 125 4.73 3.37 1.51
CA THR A 125 3.52 2.55 1.39
C THR A 125 2.59 2.60 2.61
N PRO A 126 3.03 2.37 3.87
CA PRO A 126 2.16 2.52 5.02
C PRO A 126 1.78 3.98 5.27
N VAL A 127 2.67 4.92 4.96
CA VAL A 127 2.43 6.36 5.14
C VAL A 127 1.34 6.84 4.20
N MET A 128 1.29 6.33 2.96
CA MET A 128 0.24 6.66 1.98
C MET A 128 -1.15 6.31 2.50
N ALA A 129 -1.32 5.11 3.05
CA ALA A 129 -2.58 4.71 3.67
C ALA A 129 -2.98 5.64 4.85
N ILE A 130 -2.00 6.08 5.65
CA ILE A 130 -2.23 7.01 6.77
C ILE A 130 -2.60 8.41 6.26
N ILE A 131 -1.90 8.92 5.23
CA ILE A 131 -2.24 10.21 4.59
C ILE A 131 -3.68 10.21 4.11
N LEU A 132 -4.06 9.19 3.32
CA LEU A 132 -5.42 9.04 2.82
C LEU A 132 -6.43 9.00 3.96
N SER A 133 -6.13 8.22 5.00
CA SER A 133 -7.00 8.09 6.18
C SER A 133 -7.23 9.41 6.90
N VAL A 134 -6.18 10.22 7.09
CA VAL A 134 -6.30 11.56 7.70
C VAL A 134 -7.10 12.51 6.80
N LEU A 135 -6.75 12.58 5.51
CA LEU A 135 -7.35 13.54 4.59
C LEU A 135 -8.85 13.27 4.36
N GLU A 136 -9.24 11.99 4.34
CA GLU A 136 -10.63 11.57 4.13
C GLU A 136 -11.50 11.72 5.39
N ASN A 137 -10.95 11.50 6.58
CA ASN A 137 -11.75 11.36 7.80
C ASN A 137 -11.56 12.47 8.83
N GLU A 138 -10.52 13.30 8.72
CA GLU A 138 -10.25 14.40 9.65
C GLU A 138 -10.29 15.76 8.93
N PRO A 139 -11.46 16.35 8.68
CA PRO A 139 -11.61 17.52 7.82
C PRO A 139 -10.83 18.76 8.30
N ASN A 140 -10.55 18.86 9.60
CA ASN A 140 -9.87 19.99 10.22
C ASN A 140 -8.37 19.73 10.49
N SER A 141 -7.85 18.57 10.09
CA SER A 141 -6.45 18.24 10.26
C SER A 141 -5.62 18.51 9.00
N THR A 142 -4.33 18.76 9.20
CA THR A 142 -3.34 18.95 8.13
C THR A 142 -2.30 17.84 8.17
N PHE A 143 -1.66 17.57 7.03
CA PHE A 143 -0.61 16.56 6.92
C PHE A 143 0.57 17.10 6.10
N VAL A 144 1.78 16.99 6.65
CA VAL A 144 3.04 17.33 5.97
C VAL A 144 3.80 16.03 5.70
N LEU A 145 4.19 15.83 4.45
CA LEU A 145 5.01 14.69 4.03
C LEU A 145 6.41 15.17 3.62
N VAL A 146 7.44 14.65 4.29
CA VAL A 146 8.83 14.76 3.83
C VAL A 146 9.23 13.43 3.21
N TYR A 147 9.38 13.41 1.88
CA TYR A 147 9.58 12.16 1.14
C TYR A 147 10.88 12.18 0.34
N GLY A 148 11.88 11.45 0.84
CA GLY A 148 13.21 11.32 0.22
C GLY A 148 13.26 10.22 -0.83
N ASN A 149 13.74 10.55 -2.03
CA ASN A 149 13.98 9.62 -3.14
C ASN A 149 15.28 9.99 -3.85
N LYS A 150 15.82 9.08 -4.65
CA LYS A 150 17.04 9.36 -5.44
C LYS A 150 16.77 10.32 -6.60
N SER A 151 15.58 10.22 -7.20
CA SER A 151 15.12 11.11 -8.25
C SER A 151 13.58 11.12 -8.31
N PRO A 152 12.96 12.09 -9.00
CA PRO A 152 11.52 12.12 -9.21
C PRO A 152 10.98 10.84 -9.89
N GLU A 153 11.73 10.26 -10.84
CA GLU A 153 11.35 9.08 -11.59
C GLU A 153 11.35 7.79 -10.74
N GLU A 154 12.08 7.80 -9.62
CA GLU A 154 12.07 6.70 -8.65
C GLU A 154 11.06 6.91 -7.51
N THR A 155 10.28 7.99 -7.54
CA THR A 155 9.30 8.35 -6.52
C THR A 155 8.01 7.57 -6.72
N ILE A 156 7.77 6.58 -5.85
CA ILE A 156 6.52 5.80 -5.85
C ILE A 156 5.36 6.74 -5.49
N PHE A 157 4.21 6.63 -6.19
CA PHE A 157 3.03 7.48 -6.02
C PHE A 157 3.25 8.97 -6.33
N HIS A 158 4.27 9.31 -7.13
CA HIS A 158 4.60 10.71 -7.43
C HIS A 158 3.37 11.50 -7.92
N GLN A 159 2.67 11.00 -8.95
CA GLN A 159 1.49 11.67 -9.48
C GLN A 159 0.34 11.67 -8.47
N GLU A 160 0.09 10.56 -7.80
CA GLU A 160 -1.00 10.43 -6.82
C GLU A 160 -0.82 11.43 -5.65
N LEU A 161 0.42 11.64 -5.18
CA LEU A 161 0.73 12.65 -4.14
C LEU A 161 0.48 14.08 -4.63
N HIS A 162 0.81 14.40 -5.88
CA HIS A 162 0.49 15.72 -6.46
C HIS A 162 -1.01 15.93 -6.64
N ASP A 163 -1.73 14.89 -7.04
CA ASP A 163 -3.18 14.94 -7.16
C ASP A 163 -3.84 15.17 -5.80
N LEU A 164 -3.36 14.47 -4.74
CA LEU A 164 -3.82 14.71 -3.37
C LEU A 164 -3.52 16.13 -2.89
N GLN A 165 -2.33 16.68 -3.19
CA GLN A 165 -2.00 18.05 -2.84
C GLN A 165 -2.94 19.06 -3.51
N SER A 166 -3.29 18.80 -4.75
CA SER A 166 -4.25 19.62 -5.50
C SER A 166 -5.69 19.47 -5.00
N GLN A 167 -6.08 18.28 -4.57
CA GLN A 167 -7.41 17.98 -4.04
C GLN A 167 -7.60 18.54 -2.63
N TYR A 168 -6.58 18.46 -1.79
CA TYR A 168 -6.63 18.87 -0.37
C TYR A 168 -5.79 20.11 -0.11
N VAL A 169 -6.06 21.17 -0.90
CA VAL A 169 -5.36 22.48 -0.79
C VAL A 169 -5.42 23.01 0.65
N GLY A 170 -4.26 23.44 1.18
CA GLY A 170 -4.16 23.92 2.55
C GLY A 170 -4.19 22.85 3.64
N ARG A 171 -4.30 21.57 3.26
CA ARG A 171 -4.35 20.46 4.21
C ARG A 171 -3.27 19.41 3.99
N PHE A 172 -2.75 19.27 2.76
CA PHE A 172 -1.66 18.35 2.43
C PHE A 172 -0.49 19.11 1.80
N PHE A 173 0.73 18.91 2.34
CA PHE A 173 1.96 19.62 1.96
C PHE A 173 3.12 18.66 1.74
#